data_ca7ad178141cbe5fe031cdea4f2e008b
#
_entry.id   ca7ad178141cbe5fe031cdea4f2e008b
#
_cell.length_a   1.000
_cell.length_b   1.000
_cell.length_c   1.000
_cell.angle_alpha   90.00
_cell.angle_beta   90.00
_cell.angle_gamma   90.00
#
_symmetry.space_group_name_H-M   'P 1'
#
loop_
_entity.id
_entity.type
_entity.pdbx_description
1 polymer ?
#
loop_
_entity_poly.entity_id
_entity_poly.type
_entity_poly.pdbx_seq_one_letter_code
_entity_poly.pdbx_strand_id
1 'polypeptide(L)'
;MASFRPSTWLRIVIGSLLAAASALLLALAFPPYELWPLIWVGFVPMMVAQFRVLPAKVSSLASAIAIGGWLGGYLTPIFAGSGLYMAWLPLVIAGVSYLADSGVRSFHERTGYRWFVPYGAVNWVGFEMIRGFIPIMGTWAFVANTLYAQPWLIQPVSIFSIFGLGLLIMAVNYGVGLWALHLFDRRWQLDRDSVRLSSGQACKWALGRSWHLQLGPA
;
A
#
# COMPACT_ATOMS: atom_id res chain seq x y z
N MET A 1 31.13 -0.16 14.23
CA MET A 1 30.05 0.77 13.93
C MET A 1 28.86 0.36 14.80
N ALA A 2 28.43 1.21 15.74
CA ALA A 2 27.29 0.91 16.58
C ALA A 2 26.03 0.82 15.73
N SER A 3 25.32 -0.32 15.79
CA SER A 3 24.04 -0.49 15.12
C SER A 3 23.01 0.41 15.82
N PHE A 4 22.64 1.51 15.19
CA PHE A 4 21.57 2.36 15.68
C PHE A 4 20.26 1.56 15.60
N ARG A 5 19.81 1.02 16.72
CA ARG A 5 18.48 0.41 16.84
C ARG A 5 17.51 1.48 17.36
N PRO A 6 16.71 2.10 16.51
CA PRO A 6 15.75 3.10 16.96
C PRO A 6 14.74 2.46 17.91
N SER A 7 14.35 3.17 18.97
CA SER A 7 13.30 2.71 19.89
C SER A 7 11.99 2.44 19.14
N THR A 8 11.18 1.53 19.66
CA THR A 8 9.87 1.20 19.09
C THR A 8 9.01 2.46 18.89
N TRP A 9 9.06 3.37 19.84
CA TRP A 9 8.36 4.65 19.75
C TRP A 9 8.83 5.49 18.57
N LEU A 10 10.15 5.64 18.39
CA LEU A 10 10.71 6.40 17.28
C LEU A 10 10.33 5.80 15.92
N ARG A 11 10.28 4.47 15.82
CA ARG A 11 9.80 3.78 14.61
C ARG A 11 8.32 4.07 14.32
N ILE A 12 7.47 4.11 15.35
CA ILE A 12 6.05 4.46 15.19
C ILE A 12 5.91 5.90 14.72
N VAL A 13 6.62 6.84 15.32
CA VAL A 13 6.58 8.26 14.94
C VAL A 13 7.03 8.45 13.50
N ILE A 14 8.21 7.93 13.12
CA ILE A 14 8.73 8.07 11.76
C ILE A 14 7.81 7.38 10.75
N GLY A 15 7.31 6.18 11.06
CA GLY A 15 6.39 5.46 10.19
C GLY A 15 5.06 6.21 9.99
N SER A 16 4.53 6.81 11.05
CA SER A 16 3.31 7.64 10.97
C SER A 16 3.53 8.91 10.14
N LEU A 17 4.69 9.56 10.27
CA LEU A 17 5.05 10.73 9.46
C LEU A 17 5.18 10.37 7.97
N LEU A 18 5.79 9.23 7.64
CA LEU A 18 5.86 8.73 6.26
C LEU A 18 4.47 8.41 5.70
N ALA A 19 3.60 7.80 6.51
CA ALA A 19 2.22 7.54 6.10
C ALA A 19 1.43 8.83 5.88
N ALA A 20 1.61 9.83 6.75
CA ALA A 20 1.02 11.16 6.58
C ALA A 20 1.57 11.88 5.34
N ALA A 21 2.85 11.71 5.02
CA ALA A 21 3.43 12.21 3.78
C ALA A 21 2.74 11.58 2.54
N SER A 22 2.44 10.28 2.56
CA SER A 22 1.63 9.65 1.49
C SER A 22 0.23 10.27 1.41
N ALA A 23 -0.45 10.48 2.54
CA ALA A 23 -1.76 11.12 2.55
C ALA A 23 -1.71 12.51 1.89
N LEU A 24 -0.68 13.28 2.20
CA LEU A 24 -0.47 14.62 1.63
C LEU A 24 -0.19 14.55 0.13
N LEU A 25 0.72 13.69 -0.33
CA LEU A 25 1.04 13.53 -1.75
C LEU A 25 -0.20 13.13 -2.55
N LEU A 26 -0.99 12.20 -2.04
CA LEU A 26 -2.24 11.77 -2.66
C LEU A 26 -3.27 12.90 -2.66
N ALA A 27 -3.44 13.63 -1.56
CA ALA A 27 -4.35 14.76 -1.51
C ALA A 27 -3.97 15.86 -2.51
N LEU A 28 -2.67 16.16 -2.66
CA LEU A 28 -2.17 17.13 -3.61
C LEU A 28 -2.32 16.68 -5.08
N ALA A 29 -2.37 15.36 -5.34
CA ALA A 29 -2.59 14.84 -6.68
C ALA A 29 -4.04 15.07 -7.18
N PHE A 30 -5.00 15.21 -6.26
CA PHE A 30 -6.41 15.42 -6.57
C PHE A 30 -6.80 16.91 -6.60
N PRO A 31 -7.97 17.27 -7.19
CA PRO A 31 -8.52 18.60 -7.08
C PRO A 31 -8.66 19.04 -5.60
N PRO A 32 -8.46 20.32 -5.29
CA PRO A 32 -8.23 21.45 -6.19
C PRO A 32 -6.77 21.69 -6.59
N TYR A 33 -5.82 20.88 -6.11
CA TYR A 33 -4.38 21.12 -6.31
C TYR A 33 -3.88 20.60 -7.67
N GLU A 34 -4.42 19.46 -8.14
CA GLU A 34 -4.17 18.90 -9.48
C GLU A 34 -2.71 18.60 -9.81
N LEU A 35 -1.89 18.33 -8.79
CA LEU A 35 -0.50 17.92 -8.97
C LEU A 35 -0.44 16.43 -9.38
N TRP A 36 -1.09 16.12 -10.51
CA TRP A 36 -1.27 14.74 -11.01
C TRP A 36 0.01 13.88 -11.07
N PRO A 37 1.25 14.41 -11.29
CA PRO A 37 2.43 13.54 -11.31
C PRO A 37 2.67 12.83 -9.98
N LEU A 38 2.16 13.39 -8.87
CA LEU A 38 2.32 12.80 -7.55
C LEU A 38 1.59 11.48 -7.38
N ILE A 39 0.55 11.20 -8.20
CA ILE A 39 -0.18 9.94 -8.12
C ILE A 39 0.70 8.72 -8.42
N TRP A 40 1.75 8.90 -9.24
CA TRP A 40 2.64 7.82 -9.64
C TRP A 40 3.60 7.35 -8.54
N VAL A 41 3.74 8.14 -7.48
CA VAL A 41 4.65 7.86 -6.34
C VAL A 41 4.01 8.09 -4.98
N GLY A 42 2.78 8.55 -4.94
CA GLY A 42 2.09 8.97 -3.71
C GLY A 42 1.96 7.88 -2.65
N PHE A 43 1.87 6.62 -3.06
CA PHE A 43 1.79 5.48 -2.13
C PHE A 43 3.15 4.99 -1.61
N VAL A 44 4.26 5.43 -2.21
CA VAL A 44 5.60 4.92 -1.89
C VAL A 44 6.00 5.16 -0.43
N PRO A 45 5.84 6.37 0.16
CA PRO A 45 6.20 6.59 1.57
C PRO A 45 5.39 5.70 2.53
N MET A 46 4.09 5.47 2.26
CA MET A 46 3.26 4.53 3.01
C MET A 46 3.83 3.11 2.96
N MET A 47 4.24 2.64 1.76
CA MET A 47 4.82 1.31 1.61
C MET A 47 6.13 1.18 2.40
N VAL A 48 7.00 2.18 2.37
CA VAL A 48 8.24 2.18 3.19
C VAL A 48 7.90 2.14 4.67
N ALA A 49 6.92 2.93 5.11
CA ALA A 49 6.44 2.92 6.49
C ALA A 49 5.95 1.52 6.90
N GLN A 50 5.06 0.93 6.11
CA GLN A 50 4.41 -0.34 6.39
C GLN A 50 5.38 -1.52 6.44
N PHE A 51 6.28 -1.61 5.46
CA PHE A 51 7.10 -2.79 5.26
C PHE A 51 8.47 -2.72 5.94
N ARG A 52 8.97 -1.51 6.32
CA ARG A 52 10.32 -1.38 6.88
C ARG A 52 10.37 -0.62 8.21
N VAL A 53 9.63 0.48 8.33
CA VAL A 53 9.77 1.38 9.50
C VAL A 53 8.90 0.93 10.65
N LEU A 54 7.60 0.77 10.46
CA LEU A 54 6.68 0.38 11.54
C LEU A 54 6.98 -1.02 12.07
N PRO A 55 6.77 -1.26 13.38
CA PRO A 55 6.78 -2.61 13.93
C PRO A 55 5.74 -3.50 13.24
N ALA A 56 6.03 -4.79 13.05
CA ALA A 56 5.15 -5.72 12.32
C ALA A 56 3.72 -5.77 12.88
N LYS A 57 3.55 -5.67 14.20
CA LYS A 57 2.24 -5.71 14.88
C LYS A 57 1.32 -4.54 14.53
N VAL A 58 1.89 -3.40 14.14
CA VAL A 58 1.16 -2.15 13.84
C VAL A 58 1.44 -1.65 12.42
N SER A 59 1.93 -2.52 11.54
CA SER A 59 2.32 -2.14 10.18
C SER A 59 1.15 -1.58 9.36
N SER A 60 -0.07 -2.10 9.55
CA SER A 60 -1.29 -1.63 8.90
C SER A 60 -1.72 -0.21 9.31
N LEU A 61 -1.08 0.36 10.35
CA LEU A 61 -1.29 1.76 10.69
C LEU A 61 -0.86 2.70 9.56
N ALA A 62 0.09 2.28 8.71
CA ALA A 62 0.51 3.07 7.57
C ALA A 62 -0.63 3.29 6.57
N SER A 63 -1.34 2.24 6.18
CA SER A 63 -2.49 2.35 5.26
C SER A 63 -3.66 3.10 5.91
N ALA A 64 -3.93 2.85 7.19
CA ALA A 64 -4.96 3.59 7.93
C ALA A 64 -4.72 5.11 7.90
N ILE A 65 -3.50 5.56 8.19
CA ILE A 65 -3.15 6.99 8.18
C ILE A 65 -3.12 7.52 6.75
N ALA A 66 -2.50 6.82 5.80
CA ALA A 66 -2.34 7.31 4.44
C ALA A 66 -3.70 7.40 3.71
N ILE A 67 -4.47 6.32 3.71
CA ILE A 67 -5.74 6.24 2.98
C ILE A 67 -6.84 7.00 3.73
N GLY A 68 -6.93 6.83 5.05
CA GLY A 68 -7.88 7.56 5.88
C GLY A 68 -7.64 9.07 5.85
N GLY A 69 -6.38 9.50 5.92
CA GLY A 69 -6.00 10.90 5.84
C GLY A 69 -6.27 11.50 4.45
N TRP A 70 -5.88 10.80 3.38
CA TRP A 70 -6.14 11.24 2.01
C TRP A 70 -7.64 11.32 1.70
N LEU A 71 -8.37 10.21 1.82
CA LEU A 71 -9.80 10.18 1.49
C LEU A 71 -10.62 11.03 2.45
N GLY A 72 -10.25 11.07 3.73
CA GLY A 72 -10.88 11.98 4.70
C GLY A 72 -10.67 13.43 4.32
N GLY A 73 -9.45 13.83 4.00
CA GLY A 73 -9.14 15.18 3.56
C GLY A 73 -9.83 15.57 2.25
N TYR A 74 -9.97 14.61 1.31
CA TYR A 74 -10.61 14.80 0.02
C TYR A 74 -12.14 14.87 0.13
N LEU A 75 -12.76 13.96 0.87
CA LEU A 75 -14.22 13.84 0.94
C LEU A 75 -14.86 14.83 1.91
N THR A 76 -14.18 15.18 3.00
CA THR A 76 -14.73 16.10 4.02
C THR A 76 -15.19 17.46 3.45
N PRO A 77 -14.40 18.17 2.63
CA PRO A 77 -14.84 19.44 2.04
C PRO A 77 -16.04 19.29 1.10
N ILE A 78 -16.10 18.16 0.37
CA ILE A 78 -17.18 17.89 -0.58
C ILE A 78 -18.52 17.72 0.13
N PHE A 79 -18.52 17.03 1.27
CA PHE A 79 -19.73 16.78 2.05
C PHE A 79 -20.08 17.90 3.04
N ALA A 80 -19.15 18.79 3.35
CA ALA A 80 -19.39 19.88 4.33
C ALA A 80 -20.55 20.80 3.92
N GLY A 81 -20.73 21.03 2.62
CA GLY A 81 -21.82 21.88 2.10
C GLY A 81 -23.16 21.18 1.89
N SER A 82 -23.23 19.85 2.01
CA SER A 82 -24.42 19.04 1.68
C SER A 82 -25.31 18.73 2.90
N GLY A 83 -24.98 19.19 4.08
CA GLY A 83 -25.64 18.78 5.34
C GLY A 83 -25.37 17.34 5.77
N LEU A 84 -24.66 16.57 4.94
CA LEU A 84 -24.23 15.19 5.20
C LEU A 84 -22.81 15.16 5.77
N TYR A 85 -22.44 16.15 6.59
CA TYR A 85 -21.13 16.20 7.19
C TYR A 85 -20.87 14.98 8.06
N MET A 86 -20.08 14.06 7.54
CA MET A 86 -19.75 12.81 8.20
C MET A 86 -18.31 12.88 8.75
N ALA A 87 -18.11 13.62 9.85
CA ALA A 87 -16.79 13.74 10.49
C ALA A 87 -16.18 12.38 10.89
N TRP A 88 -17.02 11.34 11.03
CA TRP A 88 -16.59 9.97 11.33
C TRP A 88 -16.08 9.19 10.11
N LEU A 89 -16.39 9.65 8.87
CA LEU A 89 -16.05 8.93 7.63
C LEU A 89 -14.54 8.66 7.48
N PRO A 90 -13.63 9.62 7.75
CA PRO A 90 -12.19 9.34 7.71
C PRO A 90 -11.76 8.24 8.66
N LEU A 91 -12.37 8.17 9.84
CA LEU A 91 -12.08 7.14 10.84
C LEU A 91 -12.54 5.76 10.40
N VAL A 92 -13.71 5.66 9.76
CA VAL A 92 -14.22 4.41 9.20
C VAL A 92 -13.31 3.94 8.06
N ILE A 93 -12.93 4.84 7.13
CA ILE A 93 -12.01 4.52 6.04
C ILE A 93 -10.67 4.05 6.60
N ALA A 94 -10.11 4.74 7.60
CA ALA A 94 -8.88 4.34 8.26
C ALA A 94 -9.00 2.96 8.91
N GLY A 95 -10.11 2.68 9.60
CA GLY A 95 -10.39 1.38 10.22
C GLY A 95 -10.49 0.25 9.20
N VAL A 96 -11.23 0.47 8.11
CA VAL A 96 -11.35 -0.50 7.01
C VAL A 96 -9.99 -0.76 6.36
N SER A 97 -9.21 0.29 6.09
CA SER A 97 -7.86 0.17 5.52
C SER A 97 -6.92 -0.58 6.44
N TYR A 98 -6.99 -0.32 7.75
CA TYR A 98 -6.23 -1.05 8.75
C TYR A 98 -6.53 -2.56 8.72
N LEU A 99 -7.81 -2.92 8.70
CA LEU A 99 -8.26 -4.31 8.68
C LEU A 99 -7.90 -5.01 7.35
N ALA A 100 -8.13 -4.34 6.23
CA ALA A 100 -7.82 -4.88 4.90
C ALA A 100 -6.32 -5.18 4.72
N ASP A 101 -5.46 -4.36 5.32
CA ASP A 101 -4.01 -4.52 5.25
C ASP A 101 -3.43 -5.42 6.34
N SER A 102 -4.27 -5.90 7.28
CA SER A 102 -3.78 -6.80 8.31
C SER A 102 -3.34 -8.13 7.70
N GLY A 103 -2.07 -8.49 7.97
CA GLY A 103 -1.46 -9.70 7.42
C GLY A 103 -0.76 -9.54 6.06
N VAL A 104 -1.00 -8.45 5.31
CA VAL A 104 -0.37 -8.21 3.99
C VAL A 104 1.16 -8.20 4.09
N ARG A 105 1.72 -7.58 5.12
CA ARG A 105 3.16 -7.60 5.37
C ARG A 105 3.68 -9.03 5.55
N SER A 106 3.04 -9.83 6.38
CA SER A 106 3.44 -11.23 6.60
C SER A 106 3.35 -12.07 5.33
N PHE A 107 2.34 -11.83 4.50
CA PHE A 107 2.21 -12.48 3.20
C PHE A 107 3.42 -12.16 2.30
N HIS A 108 3.80 -10.89 2.16
CA HIS A 108 4.93 -10.49 1.32
C HIS A 108 6.27 -10.97 1.87
N GLU A 109 6.47 -10.94 3.19
CA GLU A 109 7.67 -11.48 3.83
C GLU A 109 7.79 -13.00 3.59
N ARG A 110 6.69 -13.76 3.67
CA ARG A 110 6.68 -15.22 3.40
C ARG A 110 6.91 -15.55 1.94
N THR A 111 6.45 -14.71 1.02
CA THR A 111 6.58 -14.94 -0.43
C THR A 111 7.84 -14.31 -1.04
N GLY A 112 8.72 -13.72 -0.21
CA GLY A 112 9.94 -13.06 -0.68
C GLY A 112 9.67 -11.89 -1.63
N TYR A 113 8.57 -11.19 -1.45
CA TYR A 113 8.13 -10.01 -2.24
C TYR A 113 7.89 -10.27 -3.73
N ARG A 114 7.90 -11.52 -4.20
CA ARG A 114 7.70 -11.84 -5.63
C ARG A 114 6.32 -11.41 -6.15
N TRP A 115 5.32 -11.37 -5.26
CA TRP A 115 3.95 -10.97 -5.58
C TRP A 115 3.65 -9.50 -5.24
N PHE A 116 4.66 -8.73 -4.83
CA PHE A 116 4.44 -7.37 -4.30
C PHE A 116 3.73 -6.47 -5.30
N VAL A 117 4.22 -6.39 -6.54
CA VAL A 117 3.63 -5.55 -7.59
C VAL A 117 2.28 -6.08 -8.06
N PRO A 118 2.15 -7.35 -8.53
CA PRO A 118 0.87 -7.82 -9.08
C PRO A 118 -0.23 -7.89 -8.00
N TYR A 119 0.10 -8.35 -6.79
CA TYR A 119 -0.87 -8.39 -5.70
C TYR A 119 -1.37 -6.99 -5.35
N GLY A 120 -0.47 -6.03 -5.15
CA GLY A 120 -0.85 -4.68 -4.76
C GLY A 120 -1.69 -3.98 -5.81
N ALA A 121 -1.30 -4.07 -7.09
CA ALA A 121 -2.03 -3.45 -8.19
C ALA A 121 -3.43 -4.07 -8.35
N VAL A 122 -3.54 -5.40 -8.37
CA VAL A 122 -4.81 -6.09 -8.54
C VAL A 122 -5.72 -5.90 -7.33
N ASN A 123 -5.17 -5.98 -6.11
CA ASN A 123 -5.96 -5.78 -4.90
C ASN A 123 -6.58 -4.38 -4.84
N TRP A 124 -5.81 -3.34 -5.17
CA TRP A 124 -6.30 -1.97 -5.18
C TRP A 124 -7.42 -1.78 -6.22
N VAL A 125 -7.17 -2.17 -7.46
CA VAL A 125 -8.15 -2.02 -8.54
C VAL A 125 -9.38 -2.89 -8.30
N GLY A 126 -9.22 -4.10 -7.77
CA GLY A 126 -10.33 -4.93 -7.34
C GLY A 126 -11.21 -4.27 -6.29
N PHE A 127 -10.59 -3.57 -5.33
CA PHE A 127 -11.32 -2.76 -4.35
C PHE A 127 -12.05 -1.58 -5.00
N GLU A 128 -11.42 -0.87 -5.94
CA GLU A 128 -12.08 0.20 -6.71
C GLU A 128 -13.26 -0.33 -7.53
N MET A 129 -13.12 -1.51 -8.15
CA MET A 129 -14.21 -2.17 -8.88
C MET A 129 -15.40 -2.46 -7.95
N ILE A 130 -15.16 -3.12 -6.82
CA ILE A 130 -16.23 -3.43 -5.86
C ILE A 130 -16.91 -2.15 -5.37
N ARG A 131 -16.12 -1.14 -5.04
CA ARG A 131 -16.63 0.16 -4.58
C ARG A 131 -17.45 0.88 -5.65
N GLY A 132 -17.09 0.73 -6.91
CA GLY A 132 -17.81 1.32 -8.05
C GLY A 132 -19.26 0.82 -8.18
N PHE A 133 -19.59 -0.37 -7.66
CA PHE A 133 -20.94 -0.88 -7.61
C PHE A 133 -21.78 -0.35 -6.45
N ILE A 134 -21.18 0.38 -5.51
CA ILE A 134 -21.89 0.96 -4.37
C ILE A 134 -22.42 2.34 -4.78
N PRO A 135 -23.75 2.55 -4.92
CA PRO A 135 -24.31 3.78 -5.51
C PRO A 135 -23.87 5.09 -4.86
N ILE A 136 -23.64 5.08 -3.53
CA ILE A 136 -23.19 6.26 -2.79
C ILE A 136 -21.71 6.56 -3.00
N MET A 137 -20.89 5.54 -3.25
CA MET A 137 -19.44 5.70 -3.40
C MET A 137 -19.05 5.95 -4.86
N GLY A 138 -19.66 5.23 -5.79
CA GLY A 138 -19.39 5.37 -7.21
C GLY A 138 -17.89 5.31 -7.54
N THR A 139 -17.49 6.10 -8.53
CA THR A 139 -16.09 6.21 -9.00
C THR A 139 -15.29 7.33 -8.31
N TRP A 140 -15.80 7.89 -7.23
CA TRP A 140 -15.14 8.98 -6.52
C TRP A 140 -13.79 8.55 -5.97
N ALA A 141 -12.80 9.44 -6.12
CA ALA A 141 -11.44 9.20 -5.68
C ALA A 141 -10.79 7.92 -6.26
N PHE A 142 -11.17 7.48 -7.46
CA PHE A 142 -10.36 6.50 -8.17
C PHE A 142 -9.02 7.13 -8.54
N VAL A 143 -7.93 6.38 -8.40
CA VAL A 143 -6.59 6.91 -8.68
C VAL A 143 -6.45 7.44 -10.12
N ALA A 144 -7.13 6.82 -11.06
CA ALA A 144 -7.14 7.25 -12.45
C ALA A 144 -7.82 8.62 -12.67
N ASN A 145 -8.71 9.04 -11.77
CA ASN A 145 -9.39 10.33 -11.89
C ASN A 145 -8.44 11.53 -11.76
N THR A 146 -7.27 11.37 -11.18
CA THR A 146 -6.26 12.44 -11.11
C THR A 146 -5.77 12.88 -12.48
N LEU A 147 -5.92 12.02 -13.49
CA LEU A 147 -5.41 12.27 -14.84
C LEU A 147 -6.46 12.87 -15.78
N TYR A 148 -7.64 13.25 -15.27
CA TYR A 148 -8.76 13.74 -16.10
C TYR A 148 -8.40 14.94 -17.00
N ALA A 149 -7.52 15.82 -16.54
CA ALA A 149 -7.04 16.98 -17.26
C ALA A 149 -5.89 16.68 -18.26
N GLN A 150 -5.50 15.40 -18.40
CA GLN A 150 -4.38 14.96 -19.24
C GLN A 150 -4.86 14.04 -20.38
N PRO A 151 -5.45 14.59 -21.49
CA PRO A 151 -6.09 13.79 -22.53
C PRO A 151 -5.19 12.72 -23.13
N TRP A 152 -3.89 12.98 -23.27
CA TRP A 152 -2.92 12.05 -23.83
C TRP A 152 -2.63 10.85 -22.89
N LEU A 153 -2.75 11.04 -21.57
CA LEU A 153 -2.58 9.96 -20.58
C LEU A 153 -3.82 9.10 -20.43
N ILE A 154 -5.01 9.67 -20.68
CA ILE A 154 -6.26 8.93 -20.53
C ILE A 154 -6.69 8.20 -21.82
N GLN A 155 -6.03 8.39 -22.94
CA GLN A 155 -6.33 7.69 -24.21
C GLN A 155 -6.47 6.17 -24.03
N PRO A 156 -5.59 5.47 -23.25
CA PRO A 156 -5.74 4.03 -23.03
C PRO A 156 -7.04 3.60 -22.36
N VAL A 157 -7.76 4.53 -21.70
CA VAL A 157 -9.05 4.24 -21.05
C VAL A 157 -10.10 3.76 -22.05
N SER A 158 -10.02 4.21 -23.32
CA SER A 158 -10.92 3.76 -24.38
C SER A 158 -10.79 2.26 -24.70
N ILE A 159 -9.63 1.66 -24.39
CA ILE A 159 -9.35 0.24 -24.65
C ILE A 159 -9.44 -0.57 -23.34
N PHE A 160 -8.80 -0.08 -22.27
CA PHE A 160 -8.59 -0.83 -21.03
C PHE A 160 -9.49 -0.38 -19.87
N SER A 161 -10.42 0.55 -20.10
CA SER A 161 -11.26 1.21 -19.11
C SER A 161 -10.45 2.00 -18.05
N ILE A 162 -11.16 2.70 -17.16
CA ILE A 162 -10.57 3.41 -16.01
C ILE A 162 -9.80 2.48 -15.08
N PHE A 163 -10.22 1.22 -14.99
CA PHE A 163 -9.57 0.21 -14.17
C PHE A 163 -8.19 -0.20 -14.72
N GLY A 164 -8.05 -0.27 -16.05
CA GLY A 164 -6.76 -0.53 -16.68
C GLY A 164 -5.75 0.58 -16.42
N LEU A 165 -6.19 1.84 -16.46
CA LEU A 165 -5.35 2.98 -16.09
C LEU A 165 -5.00 2.96 -14.60
N GLY A 166 -5.96 2.65 -13.73
CA GLY A 166 -5.73 2.44 -12.30
C GLY A 166 -4.69 1.34 -12.03
N LEU A 167 -4.80 0.20 -12.77
CA LEU A 167 -3.84 -0.90 -12.67
C LEU A 167 -2.41 -0.43 -13.01
N LEU A 168 -2.25 0.35 -14.09
CA LEU A 168 -0.95 0.89 -14.50
C LEU A 168 -0.37 1.82 -13.42
N ILE A 169 -1.18 2.76 -12.90
CA ILE A 169 -0.75 3.68 -11.84
C ILE A 169 -0.29 2.89 -10.61
N MET A 170 -1.06 1.90 -10.19
CA MET A 170 -0.70 1.10 -9.02
C MET A 170 0.50 0.20 -9.29
N ALA A 171 0.63 -0.39 -10.48
CA ALA A 171 1.82 -1.17 -10.84
C ALA A 171 3.10 -0.32 -10.78
N VAL A 172 3.05 0.94 -11.22
CA VAL A 172 4.18 1.88 -11.11
C VAL A 172 4.46 2.20 -9.63
N ASN A 173 3.45 2.53 -8.82
CA ASN A 173 3.63 2.80 -7.40
C ASN A 173 4.27 1.62 -6.66
N TYR A 174 3.76 0.41 -6.88
CA TYR A 174 4.32 -0.79 -6.25
C TYR A 174 5.71 -1.13 -6.80
N GLY A 175 5.98 -0.89 -8.09
CA GLY A 175 7.31 -1.06 -8.67
C GLY A 175 8.34 -0.09 -8.07
N VAL A 176 8.01 1.20 -8.00
CA VAL A 176 8.84 2.22 -7.34
C VAL A 176 8.94 1.94 -5.84
N GLY A 177 7.85 1.50 -5.21
CA GLY A 177 7.83 1.07 -3.81
C GLY A 177 8.80 -0.07 -3.54
N LEU A 178 8.78 -1.11 -4.37
CA LEU A 178 9.72 -2.24 -4.26
C LEU A 178 11.17 -1.78 -4.40
N TRP A 179 11.45 -0.91 -5.37
CA TRP A 179 12.78 -0.32 -5.53
C TRP A 179 13.19 0.51 -4.31
N ALA A 180 12.29 1.33 -3.75
CA ALA A 180 12.53 2.11 -2.54
C ALA A 180 12.82 1.20 -1.32
N LEU A 181 12.09 0.07 -1.18
CA LEU A 181 12.35 -0.93 -0.13
C LEU A 181 13.76 -1.54 -0.29
N HIS A 182 14.18 -1.86 -1.51
CA HIS A 182 15.53 -2.36 -1.78
C HIS A 182 16.63 -1.34 -1.45
N LEU A 183 16.41 -0.05 -1.79
CA LEU A 183 17.34 1.03 -1.43
C LEU A 183 17.43 1.19 0.08
N PHE A 184 16.29 1.13 0.76
CA PHE A 184 16.23 1.21 2.21
C PHE A 184 17.01 0.07 2.86
N ASP A 185 16.80 -1.17 2.39
CA ASP A 185 17.52 -2.35 2.89
C ASP A 185 19.04 -2.24 2.67
N ARG A 186 19.47 -1.68 1.53
CA ARG A 186 20.91 -1.46 1.25
C ARG A 186 21.54 -0.41 2.16
N ARG A 187 20.83 0.69 2.42
CA ARG A 187 21.37 1.81 3.20
C ARG A 187 21.34 1.56 4.70
N TRP A 188 20.29 0.93 5.21
CA TRP A 188 20.03 0.91 6.64
C TRP A 188 20.34 -0.42 7.30
N GLN A 189 20.63 -1.48 6.55
CA GLN A 189 20.92 -2.84 7.05
C GLN A 189 20.03 -3.25 8.24
N LEU A 190 18.79 -2.74 8.25
CA LEU A 190 17.86 -2.96 9.32
C LEU A 190 17.44 -4.44 9.33
N ASP A 191 18.08 -5.16 10.27
CA ASP A 191 17.68 -6.49 10.72
C ASP A 191 17.56 -7.56 9.62
N ARG A 192 18.66 -7.80 8.90
CA ARG A 192 18.79 -8.96 8.03
C ARG A 192 18.58 -10.29 8.75
N ASP A 193 18.70 -10.29 10.09
CA ASP A 193 18.57 -11.52 10.87
C ASP A 193 17.11 -11.98 10.96
N SER A 194 16.14 -11.10 11.00
CA SER A 194 14.72 -11.47 10.95
C SER A 194 14.31 -11.99 9.57
N VAL A 195 14.84 -11.41 8.49
CA VAL A 195 14.58 -11.84 7.11
C VAL A 195 15.32 -13.13 6.78
N ARG A 196 16.55 -13.32 7.30
CA ARG A 196 17.30 -14.57 7.15
C ARG A 196 16.67 -15.73 7.89
N LEU A 197 16.10 -15.50 9.06
CA LEU A 197 15.37 -16.54 9.79
C LEU A 197 14.11 -16.95 9.03
N SER A 198 13.37 -16.02 8.42
CA SER A 198 12.19 -16.35 7.62
C SER A 198 12.55 -17.02 6.28
N SER A 199 13.61 -16.60 5.61
CA SER A 199 14.08 -17.25 4.38
C SER A 199 14.72 -18.62 4.63
N GLY A 200 15.44 -18.78 5.74
CA GLY A 200 15.99 -20.06 6.18
C GLY A 200 14.88 -21.05 6.58
N GLN A 201 13.82 -20.59 7.21
CA GLN A 201 12.66 -21.41 7.53
C GLN A 201 11.85 -21.74 6.27
N ALA A 202 11.62 -20.78 5.35
CA ALA A 202 10.96 -21.05 4.08
C ALA A 202 11.74 -22.06 3.21
N CYS A 203 13.07 -21.99 3.22
CA CYS A 203 13.92 -22.97 2.55
C CYS A 203 13.84 -24.36 3.23
N LYS A 204 13.81 -24.42 4.57
CA LYS A 204 13.61 -25.69 5.30
C LYS A 204 12.23 -26.29 5.05
N TRP A 205 11.18 -25.49 4.93
CA TRP A 205 9.84 -25.97 4.57
C TRP A 205 9.74 -26.40 3.11
N ALA A 206 10.47 -25.79 2.20
CA ALA A 206 10.53 -26.20 0.79
C ALA A 206 11.34 -27.48 0.58
N LEU A 207 12.40 -27.69 1.37
CA LEU A 207 13.27 -28.86 1.31
C LEU A 207 12.81 -30.01 2.26
N GLY A 208 12.05 -29.70 3.30
CA GLY A 208 11.58 -30.68 4.30
C GLY A 208 10.39 -31.54 3.87
N ARG A 209 9.84 -31.35 2.68
CA ARG A 209 8.92 -32.30 2.03
C ARG A 209 9.64 -33.15 0.98
N SER A 210 10.84 -33.62 1.27
CA SER A 210 11.36 -34.77 0.59
C SER A 210 10.55 -35.99 1.08
N TRP A 211 9.80 -36.55 0.18
CA TRP A 211 9.01 -37.74 0.29
C TRP A 211 9.81 -38.88 0.92
N HIS A 212 9.61 -39.15 2.19
CA HIS A 212 9.96 -40.45 2.74
C HIS A 212 8.88 -41.43 2.27
N LEU A 213 9.03 -41.89 1.03
CA LEU A 213 8.50 -43.19 0.64
C LEU A 213 9.27 -44.25 1.46
N GLN A 214 8.74 -44.59 2.62
CA GLN A 214 9.11 -45.82 3.30
C GLN A 214 8.55 -46.97 2.46
N LEU A 215 9.40 -47.48 1.57
CA LEU A 215 9.24 -48.85 1.10
C LEU A 215 9.63 -49.74 2.27
N GLY A 216 8.63 -50.32 2.94
CA GLY A 216 8.82 -51.34 3.93
C GLY A 216 9.51 -52.56 3.31
N PRO A 217 10.34 -53.28 4.09
CA PRO A 217 10.92 -54.55 3.64
C PRO A 217 9.85 -55.61 3.55
N ALA A 218 9.90 -56.41 2.47
CA ALA A 218 9.16 -57.62 2.28
C ALA A 218 9.66 -58.74 3.21
#